data_224b7adb6e6243edd7e1dd550b60c349
#
_entry.id   224b7adb6e6243edd7e1dd550b60c349
#
_cell.length_a   1.000
_cell.length_b   1.000
_cell.length_c   1.000
_cell.angle_alpha   90.00
_cell.angle_beta   90.00
_cell.angle_gamma   90.00
#
_symmetry.space_group_name_H-M   'P 1'
#
loop_
_entity.id
_entity.type
_entity.pdbx_description
1 polymer ?
#
loop_
_entity_poly.entity_id
_entity_poly.type
_entity_poly.pdbx_seq_one_letter_code
_entity_poly.pdbx_strand_id
1 'polypeptide(L)'
;DGRLAQNRTYQDLLQNKNDEFNFEQLAMSDLYKVSVDGASEKWMHGAMYAGISFSPDGTYVMISTIQRPFSYLVPYYRFPSVTNVYTSEGIEVETIVEVPLIEDLPKGFMAVREGRRITGWRNDLPASLVFAEALDGGDPANDVEYRDALFQLDAPFDEAPQPLMKTINRFSGIRWGNK
;
A
#
# COMPACT_ATOMS: atom_id res chain seq x y z
N ASP A 1 0.38 11.20 32.99
CA ASP A 1 -0.13 10.62 31.73
C ASP A 1 0.65 9.33 31.45
N GLY A 2 0.07 8.18 31.82
CA GLY A 2 0.67 6.87 31.61
C GLY A 2 0.53 6.40 30.15
N ARG A 3 1.28 7.00 29.22
CA ARG A 3 1.48 6.39 27.91
C ARG A 3 2.32 5.13 28.11
N LEU A 4 1.66 3.98 28.00
CA LEU A 4 2.35 2.70 27.92
C LEU A 4 3.13 2.67 26.62
N ALA A 5 4.46 2.71 26.70
CA ALA A 5 5.33 2.52 25.55
C ALA A 5 4.97 1.19 24.85
N GLN A 6 4.90 1.21 23.52
CA GLN A 6 4.72 -0.01 22.75
C GLN A 6 5.93 -0.92 23.02
N ASN A 7 5.68 -2.17 23.41
CA ASN A 7 6.72 -3.18 23.69
C ASN A 7 7.39 -3.72 22.40
N ARG A 8 7.42 -2.97 21.33
CA ARG A 8 8.09 -3.36 20.08
C ARG A 8 9.38 -2.57 19.95
N THR A 9 10.50 -3.23 20.10
CA THR A 9 11.81 -2.70 19.75
C THR A 9 12.04 -2.95 18.26
N TYR A 10 12.24 -1.88 17.50
CA TYR A 10 12.66 -1.95 16.11
C TYR A 10 14.17 -1.74 16.04
N GLN A 11 14.82 -2.44 15.12
CA GLN A 11 16.21 -2.21 14.77
C GLN A 11 16.27 -1.26 13.56
N ASP A 12 17.42 -0.61 13.38
CA ASP A 12 17.73 0.19 12.18
C ASP A 12 16.75 1.35 11.90
N LEU A 13 16.31 2.03 12.96
CA LEU A 13 15.50 3.23 12.86
C LEU A 13 16.37 4.45 12.49
N LEU A 14 15.75 5.42 11.80
CA LEU A 14 16.33 6.76 11.66
C LEU A 14 16.55 7.38 13.04
N GLN A 15 17.66 8.06 13.25
CA GLN A 15 18.03 8.62 14.56
C GLN A 15 18.08 10.14 14.56
N ASN A 16 18.28 10.75 13.41
CA ASN A 16 18.51 12.18 13.28
C ASN A 16 18.20 12.66 11.85
N LYS A 17 18.29 13.98 11.63
CA LYS A 17 18.03 14.60 10.33
C LYS A 17 19.02 14.19 9.21
N ASN A 18 20.24 13.80 9.55
CA ASN A 18 21.18 13.28 8.54
C ASN A 18 20.73 11.91 8.04
N ASP A 19 20.23 11.06 8.95
CA ASP A 19 19.67 9.76 8.56
C ASP A 19 18.44 9.95 7.68
N GLU A 20 17.54 10.90 8.00
CA GLU A 20 16.41 11.26 7.13
C GLU A 20 16.87 11.66 5.73
N PHE A 21 17.86 12.56 5.66
CA PHE A 21 18.41 13.02 4.39
C PHE A 21 19.02 11.87 3.60
N ASN A 22 19.84 11.04 4.24
CA ASN A 22 20.47 9.90 3.61
C ASN A 22 19.42 8.89 3.12
N PHE A 23 18.42 8.58 3.95
CA PHE A 23 17.32 7.68 3.56
C PHE A 23 16.61 8.19 2.31
N GLU A 24 16.22 9.46 2.29
CA GLU A 24 15.53 10.06 1.14
C GLU A 24 16.40 10.03 -0.11
N GLN A 25 17.69 10.42 -0.01
CA GLN A 25 18.60 10.43 -1.16
C GLN A 25 18.85 9.02 -1.72
N LEU A 26 19.00 8.02 -0.86
CA LEU A 26 19.26 6.64 -1.26
C LEU A 26 18.02 5.91 -1.78
N ALA A 27 16.83 6.27 -1.27
CA ALA A 27 15.56 5.68 -1.72
C ALA A 27 15.00 6.34 -2.98
N MET A 28 15.46 7.56 -3.31
CA MET A 28 15.02 8.28 -4.50
C MET A 28 15.51 7.58 -5.77
N SER A 29 14.63 7.32 -6.71
CA SER A 29 14.96 6.70 -7.99
C SER A 29 14.04 7.19 -9.11
N ASP A 30 14.53 7.09 -10.35
CA ASP A 30 13.72 7.31 -11.56
C ASP A 30 13.26 5.97 -12.11
N LEU A 31 12.11 5.94 -12.79
CA LEU A 31 11.68 4.78 -13.55
C LEU A 31 11.91 4.97 -15.04
N TYR A 32 12.40 3.92 -15.68
CA TYR A 32 12.67 3.89 -17.12
C TYR A 32 11.89 2.76 -17.79
N LYS A 33 11.38 3.00 -18.99
CA LYS A 33 10.97 1.95 -19.92
C LYS A 33 12.19 1.54 -20.72
N VAL A 34 12.40 0.22 -20.80
CA VAL A 34 13.48 -0.35 -21.59
C VAL A 34 12.87 -1.32 -22.59
N SER A 35 13.11 -1.08 -23.86
CA SER A 35 12.67 -1.97 -24.93
C SER A 35 13.62 -3.17 -25.09
N VAL A 36 13.16 -4.21 -25.76
CA VAL A 36 13.92 -5.47 -25.94
C VAL A 36 15.24 -5.25 -26.71
N ASP A 37 15.31 -4.26 -27.59
CA ASP A 37 16.50 -3.86 -28.32
C ASP A 37 17.48 -2.99 -27.52
N GLY A 38 17.12 -2.67 -26.25
CA GLY A 38 17.96 -1.92 -25.30
C GLY A 38 17.75 -0.41 -25.34
N ALA A 39 16.86 0.12 -26.16
CA ALA A 39 16.50 1.52 -26.08
C ALA A 39 15.80 1.81 -24.75
N SER A 40 16.16 2.92 -24.10
CA SER A 40 15.58 3.32 -22.81
C SER A 40 15.09 4.75 -22.81
N GLU A 41 13.94 4.99 -22.20
CA GLU A 41 13.38 6.32 -21.99
C GLU A 41 12.96 6.49 -20.53
N LYS A 42 13.15 7.70 -19.99
CA LYS A 42 12.64 8.01 -18.65
C LYS A 42 11.13 8.02 -18.69
N TRP A 43 10.52 7.18 -17.86
CA TRP A 43 9.07 7.05 -17.77
C TRP A 43 8.47 7.90 -16.66
N MET A 44 9.08 7.85 -15.46
CA MET A 44 8.65 8.62 -14.29
C MET A 44 9.84 9.25 -13.58
N HIS A 45 9.59 10.43 -13.01
CA HIS A 45 10.60 11.20 -12.30
C HIS A 45 10.85 10.67 -10.89
N GLY A 46 11.93 11.17 -10.27
CA GLY A 46 12.41 10.76 -8.96
C GLY A 46 11.34 10.75 -7.87
N ALA A 47 11.16 9.58 -7.26
CA ALA A 47 10.34 9.36 -6.07
C ALA A 47 10.92 8.20 -5.26
N MET A 48 10.47 8.04 -4.02
CA MET A 48 10.81 6.88 -3.19
C MET A 48 9.84 5.75 -3.49
N TYR A 49 10.08 5.02 -4.57
CA TYR A 49 9.23 3.93 -5.03
C TYR A 49 9.33 2.73 -4.08
N ALA A 50 8.18 2.33 -3.52
CA ALA A 50 8.05 1.18 -2.62
C ALA A 50 7.48 -0.07 -3.30
N GLY A 51 6.74 0.11 -4.40
CA GLY A 51 6.16 -1.01 -5.13
C GLY A 51 5.65 -0.59 -6.50
N ILE A 52 5.76 -1.52 -7.47
CA ILE A 52 5.26 -1.37 -8.83
C ILE A 52 4.64 -2.70 -9.24
N SER A 53 3.41 -2.65 -9.77
CA SER A 53 2.75 -3.84 -10.30
C SER A 53 1.84 -3.49 -11.47
N PHE A 54 1.84 -4.35 -12.49
CA PHE A 54 1.04 -4.17 -13.69
C PHE A 54 -0.30 -4.90 -13.57
N SER A 55 -1.35 -4.32 -14.16
CA SER A 55 -2.59 -5.05 -14.40
C SER A 55 -2.34 -6.28 -15.29
N PRO A 56 -3.14 -7.36 -15.18
CA PRO A 56 -2.95 -8.55 -15.99
C PRO A 56 -2.94 -8.31 -17.50
N ASP A 57 -3.67 -7.32 -17.99
CA ASP A 57 -3.71 -6.92 -19.41
C ASP A 57 -2.60 -5.91 -19.79
N GLY A 58 -1.81 -5.44 -18.81
CA GLY A 58 -0.74 -4.47 -19.04
C GLY A 58 -1.19 -3.02 -19.30
N THR A 59 -2.49 -2.73 -19.24
CA THR A 59 -3.03 -1.39 -19.54
C THR A 59 -2.73 -0.38 -18.43
N TYR A 60 -2.70 -0.86 -17.17
CA TYR A 60 -2.48 -0.02 -16.00
C TYR A 60 -1.31 -0.49 -15.15
N VAL A 61 -0.75 0.45 -14.41
CA VAL A 61 0.33 0.22 -13.45
C VAL A 61 -0.06 0.82 -12.11
N MET A 62 0.01 0.02 -11.06
CA MET A 62 -0.15 0.50 -9.69
C MET A 62 1.23 0.75 -9.09
N ILE A 63 1.45 1.96 -8.58
CA ILE A 63 2.72 2.41 -8.02
C ILE A 63 2.49 2.95 -6.61
N SER A 64 3.30 2.47 -5.67
CA SER A 64 3.33 2.97 -4.31
C SER A 64 4.61 3.76 -4.06
N THR A 65 4.49 4.92 -3.44
CA THR A 65 5.61 5.78 -3.07
C THR A 65 5.58 6.11 -1.58
N ILE A 66 6.76 6.17 -0.97
CA ILE A 66 6.93 6.63 0.41
C ILE A 66 6.91 8.15 0.42
N GLN A 67 6.25 8.72 1.44
CA GLN A 67 6.10 10.16 1.62
C GLN A 67 6.67 10.62 2.96
N ARG A 68 6.90 11.93 3.10
CA ARG A 68 7.14 12.55 4.39
C ARG A 68 5.82 12.75 5.17
N PRO A 69 5.86 12.89 6.51
CA PRO A 69 7.04 12.94 7.37
C PRO A 69 7.61 11.56 7.69
N PHE A 70 8.92 11.47 7.93
CA PHE A 70 9.55 10.27 8.48
C PHE A 70 9.46 10.25 10.01
N SER A 71 9.76 9.09 10.61
CA SER A 71 9.72 8.89 12.06
C SER A 71 10.99 8.24 12.57
N TYR A 72 11.35 8.56 13.80
CA TYR A 72 12.43 7.90 14.54
C TYR A 72 11.92 6.78 15.46
N LEU A 73 10.60 6.59 15.50
CA LEU A 73 9.94 5.63 16.40
C LEU A 73 9.53 4.33 15.68
N VAL A 74 9.39 4.39 14.36
CA VAL A 74 8.90 3.27 13.55
C VAL A 74 9.72 3.09 12.29
N PRO A 75 9.80 1.86 11.73
CA PRO A 75 10.53 1.59 10.50
C PRO A 75 9.82 2.16 9.25
N TYR A 76 10.58 2.27 8.16
CA TYR A 76 10.16 2.93 6.91
C TYR A 76 8.85 2.42 6.31
N TYR A 77 8.51 1.13 6.49
CA TYR A 77 7.25 0.55 6.01
C TYR A 77 6.01 1.02 6.77
N ARG A 78 6.20 1.87 7.79
CA ARG A 78 5.15 2.59 8.51
C ARG A 78 5.14 4.09 8.23
N PHE A 79 6.03 4.57 7.36
CA PHE A 79 6.01 5.95 6.90
C PHE A 79 4.78 6.18 6.01
N PRO A 80 4.37 7.43 5.84
CA PRO A 80 3.29 7.75 4.93
C PRO A 80 3.58 7.21 3.54
N SER A 81 2.55 6.74 2.87
CA SER A 81 2.67 6.26 1.49
C SER A 81 1.41 6.54 0.69
N VAL A 82 1.60 6.74 -0.60
CA VAL A 82 0.51 6.92 -1.56
C VAL A 82 0.63 5.84 -2.62
N THR A 83 -0.50 5.23 -2.95
CA THR A 83 -0.60 4.24 -4.03
C THR A 83 -1.55 4.76 -5.08
N ASN A 84 -1.02 5.03 -6.26
CA ASN A 84 -1.76 5.50 -7.42
C ASN A 84 -1.76 4.46 -8.54
N VAL A 85 -2.82 4.49 -9.35
CA VAL A 85 -2.87 3.80 -10.63
C VAL A 85 -2.57 4.79 -11.75
N TYR A 86 -1.73 4.37 -12.66
CA TYR A 86 -1.35 5.10 -13.88
C TYR A 86 -1.69 4.26 -15.10
N THR A 87 -1.90 4.93 -16.23
CA THR A 87 -1.87 4.23 -17.53
C THR A 87 -0.45 3.74 -17.85
N SER A 88 -0.32 2.85 -18.80
CA SER A 88 1.01 2.41 -19.30
C SER A 88 1.88 3.57 -19.83
N GLU A 89 1.28 4.69 -20.22
CA GLU A 89 1.98 5.91 -20.64
C GLU A 89 2.45 6.78 -19.46
N GLY A 90 2.04 6.46 -18.22
CA GLY A 90 2.42 7.20 -17.01
C GLY A 90 1.46 8.34 -16.64
N ILE A 91 0.25 8.34 -17.19
CA ILE A 91 -0.80 9.31 -16.84
C ILE A 91 -1.49 8.77 -15.58
N GLU A 92 -1.54 9.59 -14.53
CA GLU A 92 -2.26 9.26 -13.30
C GLU A 92 -3.77 9.14 -13.55
N VAL A 93 -4.37 8.06 -13.08
CA VAL A 93 -5.79 7.74 -13.24
C VAL A 93 -6.53 7.94 -11.94
N GLU A 94 -6.03 7.32 -10.85
CA GLU A 94 -6.72 7.34 -9.56
C GLU A 94 -5.76 7.11 -8.40
N THR A 95 -6.01 7.78 -7.27
CA THR A 95 -5.36 7.49 -5.98
C THR A 95 -6.13 6.38 -5.27
N ILE A 96 -5.52 5.23 -5.13
CA ILE A 96 -6.16 4.05 -4.56
C ILE A 96 -6.06 4.01 -3.04
N VAL A 97 -4.89 4.34 -2.50
CA VAL A 97 -4.61 4.30 -1.06
C VAL A 97 -3.72 5.45 -0.65
N GLU A 98 -4.13 6.17 0.38
CA GLU A 98 -3.27 7.08 1.14
C GLU A 98 -3.11 6.54 2.55
N VAL A 99 -1.88 6.35 2.98
CA VAL A 99 -1.54 5.84 4.30
C VAL A 99 -0.83 6.94 5.06
N PRO A 100 -1.33 7.40 6.21
CA PRO A 100 -0.63 8.35 7.07
C PRO A 100 0.53 7.68 7.80
N LEU A 101 1.37 8.46 8.49
CA LEU A 101 2.37 7.93 9.40
C LEU A 101 1.72 7.08 10.50
N ILE A 102 2.19 5.84 10.65
CA ILE A 102 1.65 4.86 11.60
C ILE A 102 2.63 4.67 12.75
N GLU A 103 2.66 5.58 13.70
CA GLU A 103 3.45 5.40 14.94
C GLU A 103 2.74 4.50 15.94
N ASP A 104 1.42 4.60 16.02
CA ASP A 104 0.59 3.84 16.92
C ASP A 104 -0.38 2.91 16.16
N LEU A 105 -0.50 1.69 16.64
CA LEU A 105 -1.53 0.72 16.25
C LEU A 105 -2.22 0.20 17.51
N PRO A 106 -3.48 -0.24 17.42
CA PRO A 106 -4.13 -0.96 18.50
C PRO A 106 -3.27 -2.12 18.99
N LYS A 107 -3.49 -2.55 20.25
CA LYS A 107 -2.73 -3.65 20.84
C LYS A 107 -3.27 -4.99 20.35
N GLY A 108 -2.38 -5.95 20.14
CA GLY A 108 -2.75 -7.32 19.82
C GLY A 108 -2.20 -7.80 18.47
N PHE A 109 -2.15 -9.12 18.32
CA PHE A 109 -1.58 -9.78 17.15
C PHE A 109 -2.34 -9.46 15.85
N MET A 110 -3.66 -9.26 15.93
CA MET A 110 -4.52 -8.98 14.78
C MET A 110 -4.79 -7.49 14.58
N ALA A 111 -4.05 -6.61 15.27
CA ALA A 111 -4.16 -5.16 15.09
C ALA A 111 -3.66 -4.75 13.72
N VAL A 112 -4.44 -3.92 13.04
CA VAL A 112 -4.11 -3.37 11.71
C VAL A 112 -4.49 -1.89 11.66
N ARG A 113 -4.00 -1.17 10.67
CA ARG A 113 -4.47 0.19 10.40
C ARG A 113 -5.87 0.16 9.78
N GLU A 114 -6.56 1.27 9.87
CA GLU A 114 -7.78 1.54 9.11
C GLU A 114 -7.51 1.77 7.61
N GLY A 115 -8.59 1.83 6.83
CA GLY A 115 -8.57 2.05 5.40
C GLY A 115 -8.14 0.84 4.59
N ARG A 116 -7.95 1.06 3.29
CA ARG A 116 -7.65 0.01 2.31
C ARG A 116 -6.30 -0.64 2.57
N ARG A 117 -6.27 -1.96 2.70
CA ARG A 117 -5.10 -2.80 2.98
C ARG A 117 -5.04 -3.96 1.99
N ILE A 118 -3.85 -4.52 1.81
CA ILE A 118 -3.62 -5.69 0.95
C ILE A 118 -4.19 -5.45 -0.46
N THR A 119 -3.92 -4.25 -0.98
CA THR A 119 -4.36 -3.87 -2.32
C THR A 119 -3.52 -4.60 -3.37
N GLY A 120 -4.18 -5.18 -4.36
CA GLY A 120 -3.52 -5.90 -5.44
C GLY A 120 -4.43 -6.16 -6.63
N TRP A 121 -3.83 -6.56 -7.75
CA TRP A 121 -4.56 -6.93 -8.96
C TRP A 121 -5.23 -8.30 -8.82
N ARG A 122 -6.42 -8.43 -9.36
CA ARG A 122 -7.07 -9.71 -9.60
C ARG A 122 -6.46 -10.34 -10.85
N ASN A 123 -5.82 -11.49 -10.69
CA ASN A 123 -5.14 -12.16 -11.82
C ASN A 123 -6.10 -12.85 -12.81
N ASP A 124 -7.37 -12.98 -12.46
CA ASP A 124 -8.43 -13.58 -13.30
C ASP A 124 -9.24 -12.55 -14.10
N LEU A 125 -8.98 -11.25 -13.93
CA LEU A 125 -9.61 -10.14 -14.64
C LEU A 125 -8.57 -9.22 -15.28
N PRO A 126 -8.91 -8.54 -16.39
CA PRO A 126 -7.95 -7.69 -17.13
C PRO A 126 -7.34 -6.58 -16.27
N ALA A 127 -8.17 -5.78 -15.59
CA ALA A 127 -7.75 -4.62 -14.82
C ALA A 127 -8.73 -4.36 -13.66
N SER A 128 -8.68 -5.21 -12.65
CA SER A 128 -9.49 -5.07 -11.43
C SER A 128 -8.60 -5.16 -10.21
N LEU A 129 -8.79 -4.25 -9.26
CA LEU A 129 -8.14 -4.26 -7.96
C LEU A 129 -9.02 -4.96 -6.93
N VAL A 130 -8.38 -5.56 -5.94
CA VAL A 130 -9.01 -6.03 -4.71
C VAL A 130 -8.28 -5.45 -3.52
N PHE A 131 -9.00 -5.14 -2.46
CA PHE A 131 -8.44 -4.69 -1.19
C PHE A 131 -9.34 -5.11 -0.03
N ALA A 132 -8.78 -5.07 1.17
CA ALA A 132 -9.50 -5.35 2.41
C ALA A 132 -9.59 -4.10 3.29
N GLU A 133 -10.71 -3.94 3.99
CA GLU A 133 -10.90 -2.93 5.02
C GLU A 133 -11.32 -3.59 6.34
N ALA A 134 -10.82 -3.04 7.45
CA ALA A 134 -11.14 -3.53 8.79
C ALA A 134 -12.52 -3.05 9.21
N LEU A 135 -13.41 -3.97 9.61
CA LEU A 135 -14.74 -3.67 10.12
C LEU A 135 -14.77 -3.39 11.63
N ASP A 136 -13.69 -3.72 12.32
CA ASP A 136 -13.48 -3.48 13.77
C ASP A 136 -12.62 -2.23 14.05
N GLY A 137 -12.41 -1.35 13.05
CA GLY A 137 -11.51 -0.20 13.17
C GLY A 137 -10.05 -0.59 13.32
N GLY A 138 -9.69 -1.82 12.97
CA GLY A 138 -8.33 -2.36 13.11
C GLY A 138 -7.96 -2.79 14.53
N ASP A 139 -8.87 -2.63 15.49
CA ASP A 139 -8.66 -3.02 16.90
C ASP A 139 -9.26 -4.39 17.18
N PRO A 140 -8.42 -5.41 17.46
CA PRO A 140 -8.90 -6.76 17.78
C PRO A 140 -9.69 -6.85 19.10
N ALA A 141 -9.66 -5.83 19.96
CA ALA A 141 -10.46 -5.77 21.17
C ALA A 141 -11.94 -5.49 20.90
N ASN A 142 -12.26 -4.93 19.74
CA ASN A 142 -13.64 -4.71 19.31
C ASN A 142 -14.29 -6.04 18.94
N ASP A 143 -15.46 -6.32 19.54
CA ASP A 143 -16.23 -7.53 19.25
C ASP A 143 -17.14 -7.29 18.05
N VAL A 144 -16.85 -8.00 16.96
CA VAL A 144 -17.57 -7.89 15.68
C VAL A 144 -17.75 -9.28 15.06
N GLU A 145 -18.83 -9.47 14.32
CA GLU A 145 -19.10 -10.74 13.62
C GLU A 145 -18.07 -11.02 12.52
N TYR A 146 -17.71 -9.98 11.76
CA TYR A 146 -16.71 -10.05 10.68
C TYR A 146 -15.63 -9.00 10.92
N ARG A 147 -14.38 -9.39 10.81
CA ARG A 147 -13.24 -8.50 11.05
C ARG A 147 -12.82 -7.71 9.83
N ASP A 148 -12.95 -8.28 8.65
CA ASP A 148 -12.61 -7.60 7.40
C ASP A 148 -13.70 -7.76 6.35
N ALA A 149 -13.83 -6.75 5.50
CA ALA A 149 -14.57 -6.81 4.24
C ALA A 149 -13.58 -6.67 3.07
N LEU A 150 -13.82 -7.45 2.01
CA LEU A 150 -13.10 -7.37 0.76
C LEU A 150 -13.93 -6.63 -0.26
N PHE A 151 -13.27 -5.78 -1.03
CA PHE A 151 -13.88 -4.98 -2.09
C PHE A 151 -13.11 -5.16 -3.39
N GLN A 152 -13.83 -5.03 -4.49
CA GLN A 152 -13.29 -4.95 -5.84
C GLN A 152 -13.50 -3.55 -6.39
N LEU A 153 -12.52 -3.07 -7.14
CA LEU A 153 -12.58 -1.82 -7.88
C LEU A 153 -12.09 -2.07 -9.30
N ASP A 154 -12.99 -1.90 -10.26
CA ASP A 154 -12.72 -2.17 -11.67
C ASP A 154 -12.24 -0.92 -12.40
N ALA A 155 -11.43 -1.10 -13.45
CA ALA A 155 -11.06 -0.01 -14.33
C ALA A 155 -12.32 0.62 -14.98
N PRO A 156 -12.37 1.95 -15.14
CA PRO A 156 -11.28 2.93 -14.96
C PRO A 156 -11.11 3.48 -13.54
N PHE A 157 -11.62 2.81 -12.50
CA PHE A 157 -11.47 3.07 -11.06
C PHE A 157 -12.23 4.30 -10.52
N ASP A 158 -13.16 4.86 -11.29
CA ASP A 158 -13.97 6.04 -10.97
C ASP A 158 -15.31 5.68 -10.30
N GLU A 159 -15.65 4.39 -10.24
CA GLU A 159 -16.86 3.92 -9.57
C GLU A 159 -16.61 3.54 -8.11
N ALA A 160 -17.70 3.43 -7.34
CA ALA A 160 -17.62 2.96 -5.97
C ALA A 160 -17.18 1.48 -5.91
N PRO A 161 -16.28 1.11 -4.98
CA PRO A 161 -15.85 -0.27 -4.83
C PRO A 161 -17.02 -1.20 -4.53
N GLN A 162 -17.04 -2.36 -5.17
CA GLN A 162 -18.08 -3.37 -5.00
C GLN A 162 -17.69 -4.35 -3.89
N PRO A 163 -18.57 -4.65 -2.92
CA PRO A 163 -18.28 -5.62 -1.87
C PRO A 163 -18.23 -7.05 -2.47
N LEU A 164 -17.17 -7.79 -2.16
CA LEU A 164 -17.00 -9.18 -2.57
C LEU A 164 -17.41 -10.17 -1.48
N MET A 165 -16.84 -10.02 -0.30
CA MET A 165 -17.07 -10.92 0.83
C MET A 165 -16.62 -10.29 2.16
N LYS A 166 -17.04 -10.91 3.25
CA LYS A 166 -16.54 -10.62 4.61
C LYS A 166 -15.83 -11.83 5.18
N THR A 167 -14.87 -11.60 6.07
CA THR A 167 -14.12 -12.65 6.76
C THR A 167 -14.26 -12.52 8.27
N ILE A 168 -14.49 -13.65 8.94
CA ILE A 168 -14.60 -13.72 10.41
C ILE A 168 -13.25 -13.36 11.06
N ASN A 169 -12.17 -13.82 10.46
CA ASN A 169 -10.81 -13.50 10.88
C ASN A 169 -10.20 -12.41 10.02
N ARG A 170 -9.07 -11.85 10.48
CA ARG A 170 -8.29 -10.90 9.71
C ARG A 170 -7.87 -11.51 8.37
N PHE A 171 -8.21 -10.83 7.28
CA PHE A 171 -7.82 -11.25 5.94
C PHE A 171 -6.31 -11.18 5.73
N SER A 172 -5.73 -12.22 5.15
CA SER A 172 -4.28 -12.30 4.91
C SER A 172 -3.90 -12.49 3.43
N GLY A 173 -4.84 -12.88 2.58
CA GLY A 173 -4.59 -13.05 1.15
C GLY A 173 -5.64 -13.88 0.44
N ILE A 174 -5.64 -13.79 -0.89
CA ILE A 174 -6.55 -14.52 -1.79
C ILE A 174 -5.75 -15.06 -2.97
N ARG A 175 -6.17 -16.19 -3.49
CA ARG A 175 -5.70 -16.74 -4.76
C ARG A 175 -6.87 -16.82 -5.72
N TRP A 176 -6.68 -16.29 -6.89
CA TRP A 176 -7.66 -16.35 -7.98
C TRP A 176 -7.38 -17.59 -8.83
N GLY A 177 -8.42 -18.37 -9.11
CA GLY A 177 -8.32 -19.52 -10.00
C GLY A 177 -8.39 -19.08 -11.46
N ASN A 178 -7.67 -19.79 -12.34
CA ASN A 178 -7.90 -19.67 -13.77
C ASN A 178 -9.25 -20.29 -14.11
N LYS A 179 -10.01 -19.62 -14.98
CA LYS A 179 -11.21 -20.19 -15.59
C LYS A 179 -10.85 -21.23 -16.64
#